data_d494b6c5a911f9cccfab2da47f3286f3
#
_entry.id   d494b6c5a911f9cccfab2da47f3286f3
#
_cell.length_a   1.000
_cell.length_b   1.000
_cell.length_c   1.000
_cell.angle_alpha   90.00
_cell.angle_beta   90.00
_cell.angle_gamma   90.00
#
_symmetry.space_group_name_H-M   'P 1'
#
loop_
_entity.id
_entity.type
_entity.pdbx_description
1 polymer ?
#
loop_
_entity_poly.entity_id
_entity_poly.type
_entity_poly.pdbx_seq_one_letter_code
_entity_poly.pdbx_strand_id
1 'polypeptide(L)'
;MAEHTCEAVVVHCMDFRLQHFLNDWLTKRFGIQNYDRVSWAGGVREFAIIQTQIETSRRLHGTKRVILINHEDCGAYGQQGTKERHMSDLAYAEHVVHHTLEVEM
;
A
#
# COMPACT_ATOMS: atom_id res chain seq x y z
N MET A 1 -2.34 22.40 18.46
CA MET A 1 -2.42 20.94 18.32
C MET A 1 -1.26 20.45 17.48
N ALA A 2 -0.60 19.41 17.93
CA ALA A 2 0.54 18.87 17.19
C ALA A 2 0.08 18.30 15.84
N GLU A 3 0.86 18.56 14.80
CA GLU A 3 0.61 17.93 13.51
C GLU A 3 1.04 16.46 13.57
N HIS A 4 0.20 15.60 13.02
CA HIS A 4 0.51 14.19 12.89
C HIS A 4 0.91 13.93 11.44
N THR A 5 2.19 13.79 11.20
CA THR A 5 2.70 13.57 9.85
C THR A 5 3.52 12.29 9.78
N CYS A 6 3.52 11.66 8.62
CA CYS A 6 4.42 10.55 8.35
C CYS A 6 4.81 10.55 6.86
N GLU A 7 5.88 9.82 6.55
CA GLU A 7 6.50 9.84 5.22
C GLU A 7 5.68 9.08 4.16
N ALA A 8 5.13 7.94 4.52
CA ALA A 8 4.56 7.03 3.52
C ALA A 8 3.24 6.41 3.96
N VAL A 9 2.46 5.97 2.98
CA VAL A 9 1.38 5.02 3.17
C VAL A 9 1.73 3.74 2.40
N VAL A 10 1.59 2.62 3.06
CA VAL A 10 1.98 1.31 2.53
C VAL A 10 0.75 0.43 2.39
N VAL A 11 0.48 -0.01 1.17
CA VAL A 11 -0.64 -0.91 0.88
C VAL A 11 -0.09 -2.32 0.72
N HIS A 12 -0.62 -3.26 1.50
CA HIS A 12 -0.18 -4.66 1.44
C HIS A 12 -1.31 -5.61 1.79
N CYS A 13 -1.16 -6.88 1.40
CA CYS A 13 -2.11 -7.91 1.77
C CYS A 13 -2.11 -8.13 3.29
N MET A 14 -3.28 -8.47 3.82
CA MET A 14 -3.42 -8.79 5.24
C MET A 14 -2.85 -10.15 5.64
N ASP A 15 -2.33 -10.92 4.70
CA ASP A 15 -1.83 -12.28 4.94
C ASP A 15 -0.88 -12.32 6.14
N PHE A 16 -1.20 -13.18 7.12
CA PHE A 16 -0.45 -13.26 8.37
C PHE A 16 1.00 -13.68 8.17
N ARG A 17 1.31 -14.37 7.08
CA ARG A 17 2.67 -14.83 6.79
C ARG A 17 3.65 -13.71 6.47
N LEU A 18 3.14 -12.53 6.09
CA LEU A 18 3.96 -11.41 5.63
C LEU A 18 4.25 -10.38 6.72
N GLN A 19 3.48 -10.35 7.79
CA GLN A 19 3.45 -9.19 8.68
C GLN A 19 4.76 -8.93 9.39
N HIS A 20 5.41 -9.98 9.88
CA HIS A 20 6.69 -9.81 10.59
C HIS A 20 7.77 -9.27 9.65
N PHE A 21 7.87 -9.84 8.47
CA PHE A 21 8.83 -9.38 7.46
C PHE A 21 8.59 -7.92 7.08
N LEU A 22 7.32 -7.57 6.82
CA LEU A 22 6.96 -6.21 6.44
C LEU A 22 7.26 -5.21 7.56
N ASN A 23 6.96 -5.56 8.80
CA ASN A 23 7.31 -4.72 9.94
C ASN A 23 8.79 -4.35 9.95
N ASP A 24 9.66 -5.35 9.85
CA ASP A 24 11.09 -5.13 9.85
C ASP A 24 11.54 -4.29 8.67
N TRP A 25 11.08 -4.66 7.48
CA TRP A 25 11.48 -3.98 6.25
C TRP A 25 11.06 -2.51 6.23
N LEU A 26 9.81 -2.25 6.61
CA LEU A 26 9.26 -0.90 6.61
C LEU A 26 9.92 -0.03 7.68
N THR A 27 10.16 -0.58 8.87
CA THR A 27 10.78 0.16 9.95
C THR A 27 12.22 0.53 9.61
N LYS A 28 12.95 -0.38 8.95
CA LYS A 28 14.30 -0.09 8.49
C LYS A 28 14.32 0.98 7.41
N ARG A 29 13.30 1.01 6.56
CA ARG A 29 13.24 1.95 5.43
C ARG A 29 12.76 3.33 5.85
N PHE A 30 11.73 3.41 6.69
CA PHE A 30 11.08 4.68 7.02
C PHE A 30 11.27 5.12 8.48
N GLY A 31 11.69 4.22 9.35
CA GLY A 31 11.78 4.51 10.78
C GLY A 31 10.50 4.12 11.51
N ILE A 32 10.58 4.15 12.84
CA ILE A 32 9.45 3.83 13.71
C ILE A 32 8.41 4.95 13.63
N GLN A 33 7.13 4.56 13.51
CA GLN A 33 6.02 5.52 13.51
C GLN A 33 6.10 6.56 12.39
N ASN A 34 6.56 6.15 11.22
CA ASN A 34 6.73 7.05 10.10
C ASN A 34 6.04 6.57 8.82
N TYR A 35 5.08 5.68 8.95
CA TYR A 35 4.30 5.19 7.83
C TYR A 35 2.92 4.69 8.26
N ASP A 36 1.91 4.99 7.46
CA ASP A 36 0.60 4.38 7.59
C ASP A 36 0.59 3.03 6.87
N ARG A 37 -0.24 2.10 7.34
CA ARG A 37 -0.39 0.80 6.70
C ARG A 37 -1.84 0.56 6.34
N VAL A 38 -2.08 0.21 5.08
CA VAL A 38 -3.37 -0.25 4.60
C VAL A 38 -3.24 -1.76 4.35
N SER A 39 -3.83 -2.55 5.23
CA SER A 39 -3.77 -4.00 5.19
C SER A 39 -5.09 -4.52 4.65
N TRP A 40 -5.06 -5.05 3.43
CA TRP A 40 -6.27 -5.48 2.73
C TRP A 40 -6.03 -6.77 1.96
N ALA A 41 -6.98 -7.69 2.00
CA ALA A 41 -6.83 -8.96 1.29
C ALA A 41 -6.60 -8.70 -0.21
N GLY A 42 -5.46 -9.20 -0.73
CA GLY A 42 -5.09 -9.00 -2.11
C GLY A 42 -4.29 -7.73 -2.40
N GLY A 43 -3.94 -6.95 -1.38
CA GLY A 43 -3.18 -5.71 -1.60
C GLY A 43 -3.96 -4.72 -2.46
N VAL A 44 -3.52 -4.51 -3.72
CA VAL A 44 -4.17 -3.53 -4.61
C VAL A 44 -5.32 -4.11 -5.44
N ARG A 45 -5.72 -5.36 -5.20
CA ARG A 45 -6.74 -6.04 -6.01
C ARG A 45 -8.06 -5.25 -6.09
N GLU A 46 -8.52 -4.72 -4.97
CA GLU A 46 -9.77 -3.93 -4.92
C GLU A 46 -9.43 -2.44 -4.79
N PHE A 47 -8.78 -1.91 -5.81
CA PHE A 47 -8.14 -0.60 -5.72
C PHE A 47 -9.11 0.54 -5.47
N ALA A 48 -10.37 0.45 -5.89
CA ALA A 48 -11.34 1.51 -5.63
C ALA A 48 -11.49 1.78 -4.13
N ILE A 49 -11.44 0.73 -3.31
CA ILE A 49 -11.50 0.85 -1.85
C ILE A 49 -10.16 1.36 -1.31
N ILE A 50 -9.08 0.79 -1.80
CA ILE A 50 -7.71 1.16 -1.37
C ILE A 50 -7.43 2.63 -1.64
N GLN A 51 -7.90 3.15 -2.76
CA GLN A 51 -7.70 4.55 -3.13
C GLN A 51 -8.24 5.50 -2.06
N THR A 52 -9.40 5.22 -1.49
CA THR A 52 -9.97 6.07 -0.45
C THR A 52 -9.08 6.10 0.81
N GLN A 53 -8.44 4.99 1.13
CA GLN A 53 -7.53 4.91 2.27
C GLN A 53 -6.23 5.67 2.01
N ILE A 54 -5.71 5.61 0.81
CA ILE A 54 -4.53 6.38 0.42
C ILE A 54 -4.82 7.88 0.52
N GLU A 55 -5.97 8.31 0.01
CA GLU A 55 -6.40 9.71 0.09
C GLU A 55 -6.54 10.17 1.54
N THR A 56 -7.10 9.32 2.39
CA THR A 56 -7.27 9.61 3.81
C THR A 56 -5.91 9.78 4.50
N SER A 57 -4.96 8.90 4.22
CA SER A 57 -3.60 9.00 4.75
C SER A 57 -2.93 10.31 4.34
N ARG A 58 -3.04 10.66 3.07
CA ARG A 58 -2.49 11.91 2.57
C ARG A 58 -3.12 13.14 3.25
N ARG A 59 -4.43 13.13 3.38
CA ARG A 59 -5.17 14.25 3.98
C ARG A 59 -4.86 14.40 5.48
N LEU A 60 -4.81 13.29 6.22
CA LEU A 60 -4.61 13.32 7.67
C LEU A 60 -3.15 13.46 8.07
N HIS A 61 -2.24 12.83 7.34
CA HIS A 61 -0.85 12.70 7.75
C HIS A 61 0.15 13.29 6.75
N GLY A 62 -0.32 13.92 5.68
CA GLY A 62 0.56 14.56 4.70
C GLY A 62 1.53 13.61 4.01
N THR A 63 1.15 12.34 3.86
CA THR A 63 2.04 11.34 3.27
C THR A 63 2.49 11.74 1.87
N LYS A 64 3.78 11.54 1.61
CA LYS A 64 4.41 11.95 0.36
C LYS A 64 4.72 10.78 -0.56
N ARG A 65 4.78 9.56 0.00
CA ARG A 65 5.10 8.35 -0.75
C ARG A 65 4.03 7.32 -0.59
N VAL A 66 3.76 6.60 -1.66
CA VAL A 66 2.83 5.47 -1.66
C VAL A 66 3.61 4.23 -2.06
N ILE A 67 3.58 3.22 -1.22
CA ILE A 67 4.22 1.94 -1.48
C ILE A 67 3.13 0.90 -1.70
N LEU A 68 3.13 0.28 -2.87
CA LEU A 68 2.13 -0.72 -3.24
C LEU A 68 2.79 -2.09 -3.31
N ILE A 69 2.29 -3.03 -2.49
CA ILE A 69 2.89 -4.36 -2.38
C ILE A 69 1.83 -5.43 -2.61
N ASN A 70 2.07 -6.28 -3.60
CA ASN A 70 1.36 -7.54 -3.78
C ASN A 70 2.33 -8.69 -3.54
N HIS A 71 1.83 -9.89 -3.31
CA HIS A 71 2.68 -11.04 -3.06
C HIS A 71 2.19 -12.27 -3.80
N GLU A 72 3.08 -13.23 -4.02
CA GLU A 72 2.74 -14.52 -4.60
C GLU A 72 1.91 -15.35 -3.63
N ASP A 73 1.19 -16.33 -4.15
CA ASP A 73 0.37 -17.26 -3.36
C ASP A 73 -0.63 -16.52 -2.48
N CYS A 74 -1.30 -15.53 -3.07
CA CYS A 74 -2.31 -14.76 -2.37
C CYS A 74 -3.68 -15.42 -2.46
N GLY A 75 -4.27 -15.78 -1.31
CA GLY A 75 -5.58 -16.42 -1.27
C GLY A 75 -6.70 -15.57 -1.87
N ALA A 76 -6.61 -14.25 -1.77
CA ALA A 76 -7.62 -13.35 -2.32
C ALA A 76 -7.65 -13.36 -3.85
N TYR A 77 -6.50 -13.56 -4.48
CA TYR A 77 -6.41 -13.71 -5.93
C TYR A 77 -6.73 -15.13 -6.39
N GLY A 78 -6.41 -16.12 -5.57
CA GLY A 78 -6.58 -17.53 -5.92
C GLY A 78 -5.82 -17.88 -7.20
N GLN A 79 -6.47 -18.61 -8.10
CA GLN A 79 -5.86 -19.01 -9.36
C GLN A 79 -5.62 -17.85 -10.33
N GLN A 80 -6.26 -16.72 -10.10
CA GLN A 80 -6.09 -15.53 -10.92
C GLN A 80 -4.83 -14.74 -10.53
N GLY A 81 -4.15 -15.12 -9.46
CA GLY A 81 -2.97 -14.43 -8.96
C GLY A 81 -1.69 -14.79 -9.70
N THR A 82 -1.71 -14.66 -11.02
CA THR A 82 -0.53 -14.85 -11.85
C THR A 82 0.39 -13.62 -11.73
N LYS A 83 1.66 -13.80 -12.11
CA LYS A 83 2.61 -12.69 -12.14
C LYS A 83 2.09 -11.55 -13.02
N GLU A 84 1.53 -11.88 -14.17
CA GLU A 84 1.00 -10.91 -15.12
C GLU A 84 -0.16 -10.13 -14.52
N ARG A 85 -1.05 -10.80 -13.79
CA ARG A 85 -2.18 -10.14 -13.14
C ARG A 85 -1.70 -9.19 -12.05
N HIS A 86 -0.75 -9.61 -11.21
CA HIS A 86 -0.18 -8.74 -10.18
C HIS A 86 0.48 -7.51 -10.80
N MET A 87 1.26 -7.70 -11.84
CA MET A 87 1.92 -6.58 -12.52
C MET A 87 0.93 -5.61 -13.12
N SER A 88 -0.13 -6.13 -13.73
CA SER A 88 -1.20 -5.31 -14.32
C SER A 88 -1.94 -4.51 -13.26
N ASP A 89 -2.30 -5.14 -12.15
CA ASP A 89 -3.03 -4.46 -11.07
C ASP A 89 -2.16 -3.40 -10.38
N LEU A 90 -0.89 -3.69 -10.17
CA LEU A 90 0.05 -2.72 -9.60
C LEU A 90 0.26 -1.52 -10.53
N ALA A 91 0.39 -1.77 -11.83
CA ALA A 91 0.56 -0.70 -12.82
C ALA A 91 -0.66 0.21 -12.88
N TYR A 92 -1.87 -0.38 -12.83
CA TYR A 92 -3.10 0.38 -12.79
C TYR A 92 -3.18 1.26 -11.55
N ALA A 93 -2.90 0.68 -10.38
CA ALA A 93 -2.94 1.40 -9.11
C ALA A 93 -1.93 2.56 -9.11
N GLU A 94 -0.71 2.30 -9.57
CA GLU A 94 0.32 3.33 -9.68
C GLU A 94 -0.14 4.48 -10.57
N HIS A 95 -0.70 4.16 -11.73
CA HIS A 95 -1.20 5.17 -12.66
C HIS A 95 -2.26 6.06 -12.01
N VAL A 96 -3.24 5.46 -11.33
CA VAL A 96 -4.33 6.20 -10.70
C VAL A 96 -3.80 7.09 -9.57
N VAL A 97 -2.95 6.56 -8.72
CA VAL A 97 -2.38 7.33 -7.59
C VAL A 97 -1.57 8.52 -8.12
N HIS A 98 -0.71 8.27 -9.11
CA HIS A 98 0.15 9.32 -9.65
C HIS A 98 -0.65 10.47 -10.27
N HIS A 99 -1.74 10.16 -10.95
CA HIS A 99 -2.53 11.16 -11.65
C HIS A 99 -3.59 11.85 -10.80
N THR A 100 -4.03 11.24 -9.69
CA THR A 100 -5.11 11.82 -8.89
C THR A 100 -4.67 12.40 -7.57
N LEU A 101 -3.60 11.89 -6.97
CA LEU A 101 -3.19 12.27 -5.61
C LEU A 101 -1.90 13.09 -5.56
N GLU A 102 -1.21 13.22 -6.66
CA GLU A 102 0.04 14.00 -6.76
C GLU A 102 1.06 13.63 -5.67
N VAL A 103 1.22 12.34 -5.43
CA VAL A 103 2.19 11.83 -4.47
C VAL A 103 3.35 11.16 -5.19
N GLU A 104 4.53 11.17 -4.56
CA GLU A 104 5.69 10.45 -5.07
C GLU A 104 5.49 8.95 -4.87
N MET A 105 5.85 8.17 -5.88
CA MET A 105 5.68 6.73 -5.86
C MET A 105 7.03 6.01 -5.83
#